data_b9290991c70057e34c8ed1d9d26e0484
#
_entry.id   b9290991c70057e34c8ed1d9d26e0484
#
_cell.length_a   1.000
_cell.length_b   1.000
_cell.length_c   1.000
_cell.angle_alpha   90.00
_cell.angle_beta   90.00
_cell.angle_gamma   90.00
#
_symmetry.space_group_name_H-M   'P 1'
#
loop_
_entity.id
_entity.type
_entity.pdbx_description
1 polymer ?
#
loop_
_entity_poly.entity_id
_entity_poly.type
_entity_poly.pdbx_seq_one_letter_code
_entity_poly.pdbx_strand_id
1 'polypeptide(L)'
;MIKAATRFLIFVCLLSGVLGYSQNKKKFSSIPNMLQQIDPDDKVGSWVLVYSNYGKGEEIKTSGKLDYVPQFSGFNLFPSEDSFYYIAYSEGGKTGYVLDTEALKRFVGRIDNAQEAAIVLASEGYVVDEEFKDLAGNYHEDASNYYLDLGKVTSRECPYQKTHYTLTVNKATGLITQRKDNGTYIELYNKKCANNPRLLKIEKKEEPKKDEPKKTSKRR
;
A
#
# COMPACT_ATOMS: atom_id res chain seq x y z
N MET A 1 -22.53 47.40 29.73
CA MET A 1 -21.88 46.13 30.14
C MET A 1 -22.27 44.92 29.28
N ILE A 2 -23.47 44.81 28.71
CA ILE A 2 -23.94 43.66 27.89
C ILE A 2 -23.13 43.48 26.59
N LYS A 3 -22.71 44.56 25.92
CA LYS A 3 -21.96 44.52 24.64
C LYS A 3 -20.56 43.92 24.76
N ALA A 4 -19.90 43.98 25.92
CA ALA A 4 -18.56 43.40 26.14
C ALA A 4 -18.65 41.89 26.38
N ALA A 5 -19.67 41.41 27.11
CA ALA A 5 -19.90 39.99 27.36
C ALA A 5 -20.21 39.21 26.06
N THR A 6 -21.02 39.78 25.16
CA THR A 6 -21.35 39.15 23.88
C THR A 6 -20.14 39.01 22.97
N ARG A 7 -19.23 39.99 22.95
CA ARG A 7 -17.99 39.92 22.15
C ARG A 7 -17.02 38.87 22.70
N PHE A 8 -16.95 38.70 24.02
CA PHE A 8 -16.12 37.68 24.64
C PHE A 8 -16.64 36.25 24.37
N LEU A 9 -17.96 36.07 24.39
CA LEU A 9 -18.59 34.77 24.08
C LEU A 9 -18.34 34.33 22.64
N ILE A 10 -18.43 35.25 21.66
CA ILE A 10 -18.15 34.98 20.25
C ILE A 10 -16.69 34.62 20.05
N PHE A 11 -15.74 35.26 20.77
CA PHE A 11 -14.32 34.96 20.67
C PHE A 11 -13.98 33.57 21.25
N VAL A 12 -14.62 33.16 22.34
CA VAL A 12 -14.46 31.82 22.94
C VAL A 12 -15.03 30.74 22.03
N CYS A 13 -16.17 30.96 21.33
CA CYS A 13 -16.74 30.03 20.36
C CYS A 13 -15.86 29.90 19.09
N LEU A 14 -15.18 30.97 18.68
CA LEU A 14 -14.24 30.91 17.56
C LEU A 14 -12.92 30.18 17.90
N LEU A 15 -12.45 30.25 19.14
CA LEU A 15 -11.26 29.51 19.59
C LEU A 15 -11.53 28.00 19.78
N SER A 16 -12.74 27.59 20.12
CA SER A 16 -13.11 26.17 20.25
C SER A 16 -13.22 25.43 18.90
N GLY A 17 -13.38 26.16 17.80
CA GLY A 17 -13.44 25.60 16.43
C GLY A 17 -12.07 25.22 15.84
N VAL A 18 -10.95 25.58 16.48
CA VAL A 18 -9.59 25.36 15.96
C VAL A 18 -8.85 24.25 16.72
N LEU A 19 -9.49 23.54 17.62
CA LEU A 19 -8.96 22.27 18.11
C LEU A 19 -9.03 21.26 16.96
N GLY A 20 -8.09 21.40 16.02
CA GLY A 20 -7.85 20.40 15.00
C GLY A 20 -7.68 19.06 15.71
N TYR A 21 -8.66 18.20 15.54
CA TYR A 21 -8.53 16.80 15.93
C TYR A 21 -7.32 16.26 15.20
N SER A 22 -6.16 16.21 15.86
CA SER A 22 -5.06 15.35 15.45
C SER A 22 -5.61 13.94 15.50
N GLN A 23 -6.12 13.47 14.38
CA GLN A 23 -6.62 12.11 14.27
C GLN A 23 -5.45 11.18 14.51
N ASN A 24 -5.47 10.46 15.62
CA ASN A 24 -4.43 9.51 16.00
C ASN A 24 -4.42 8.38 14.96
N LYS A 25 -3.52 8.46 13.97
CA LYS A 25 -3.34 7.44 12.96
C LYS A 25 -2.78 6.18 13.60
N LYS A 26 -3.40 5.04 13.31
CA LYS A 26 -2.97 3.71 13.71
C LYS A 26 -2.19 3.08 12.56
N LYS A 27 -1.07 2.44 12.84
CA LYS A 27 -0.32 1.67 11.82
C LYS A 27 -1.00 0.32 11.59
N PHE A 28 -1.02 -0.13 10.34
CA PHE A 28 -1.40 -1.50 10.04
C PHE A 28 -0.41 -2.49 10.68
N SER A 29 -0.89 -3.66 11.06
CA SER A 29 -0.05 -4.78 11.45
C SER A 29 0.74 -5.32 10.25
N SER A 30 1.52 -6.37 10.43
CA SER A 30 2.14 -7.07 9.30
C SER A 30 1.09 -7.77 8.45
N ILE A 31 1.38 -7.99 7.17
CA ILE A 31 0.47 -8.66 6.23
C ILE A 31 -0.06 -9.99 6.77
N PRO A 32 0.78 -10.91 7.32
CA PRO A 32 0.28 -12.13 7.93
C PRO A 32 -0.71 -11.89 9.07
N ASN A 33 -0.44 -10.90 9.91
CA ASN A 33 -1.33 -10.55 11.02
C ASN A 33 -2.65 -9.91 10.55
N MET A 34 -2.63 -9.13 9.48
CA MET A 34 -3.85 -8.60 8.87
C MET A 34 -4.72 -9.72 8.31
N LEU A 35 -4.12 -10.66 7.58
CA LEU A 35 -4.83 -11.81 7.01
C LEU A 35 -5.45 -12.71 8.09
N GLN A 36 -4.81 -12.82 9.26
CA GLN A 36 -5.37 -13.55 10.41
C GLN A 36 -6.60 -12.87 11.04
N GLN A 37 -6.85 -11.60 10.75
CA GLN A 37 -7.99 -10.83 11.27
C GLN A 37 -9.21 -10.87 10.34
N ILE A 38 -9.11 -11.57 9.21
CA ILE A 38 -10.25 -11.76 8.32
C ILE A 38 -11.36 -12.53 9.06
N ASP A 39 -12.56 -11.97 8.98
CA ASP A 39 -13.81 -12.61 9.42
C ASP A 39 -14.71 -12.80 8.19
N PRO A 40 -14.69 -13.98 7.56
CA PRO A 40 -15.44 -14.20 6.33
C PRO A 40 -16.95 -14.26 6.59
N ASP A 41 -17.74 -14.01 5.55
CA ASP A 41 -19.20 -14.10 5.61
C ASP A 41 -19.69 -15.43 6.21
N ASP A 42 -20.84 -15.40 6.91
CA ASP A 42 -21.48 -16.50 7.65
C ASP A 42 -21.66 -17.81 6.86
N LYS A 43 -21.47 -17.79 5.54
CA LYS A 43 -21.59 -18.99 4.68
C LYS A 43 -20.40 -19.93 4.75
N VAL A 44 -19.27 -19.44 5.28
CA VAL A 44 -18.04 -20.20 5.40
C VAL A 44 -18.05 -20.99 6.70
N GLY A 45 -18.06 -22.32 6.62
CA GLY A 45 -18.08 -23.19 7.80
C GLY A 45 -16.74 -23.23 8.51
N SER A 46 -15.71 -23.74 7.85
CA SER A 46 -14.32 -23.78 8.33
C SER A 46 -13.38 -23.32 7.25
N TRP A 47 -12.25 -22.74 7.64
CA TRP A 47 -11.26 -22.28 6.70
C TRP A 47 -9.85 -22.29 7.30
N VAL A 48 -8.86 -22.37 6.41
CA VAL A 48 -7.44 -22.42 6.73
C VAL A 48 -6.71 -21.42 5.84
N LEU A 49 -5.95 -20.50 6.44
CA LEU A 49 -5.01 -19.63 5.75
C LEU A 49 -3.64 -20.28 5.73
N VAL A 50 -3.09 -20.46 4.56
CA VAL A 50 -1.78 -21.08 4.35
C VAL A 50 -0.85 -20.07 3.70
N TYR A 51 0.36 -19.94 4.26
CA TYR A 51 1.49 -19.28 3.63
C TYR A 51 2.37 -20.33 2.97
N SER A 52 2.63 -20.19 1.68
CA SER A 52 3.53 -21.06 0.92
C SER A 52 4.80 -20.30 0.56
N ASN A 53 5.95 -20.87 0.92
CA ASN A 53 7.26 -20.31 0.61
C ASN A 53 8.13 -21.42 0.01
N TYR A 54 8.61 -21.23 -1.23
CA TYR A 54 9.37 -22.24 -1.99
C TYR A 54 8.68 -23.62 -1.98
N GLY A 55 7.35 -23.65 -2.12
CA GLY A 55 6.57 -24.89 -2.15
C GLY A 55 6.34 -25.56 -0.78
N LYS A 56 6.78 -24.94 0.32
CA LYS A 56 6.48 -25.39 1.69
C LYS A 56 5.33 -24.57 2.24
N GLY A 57 4.19 -25.22 2.50
CA GLY A 57 3.02 -24.59 3.10
C GLY A 57 3.10 -24.60 4.64
N GLU A 58 2.73 -23.48 5.25
CA GLU A 58 2.55 -23.31 6.69
C GLU A 58 1.15 -22.78 6.97
N GLU A 59 0.39 -23.48 7.82
CA GLU A 59 -0.93 -23.00 8.26
C GLU A 59 -0.76 -21.86 9.26
N ILE A 60 -1.20 -20.66 8.87
CA ILE A 60 -1.09 -19.45 9.71
C ILE A 60 -2.31 -19.29 10.61
N LYS A 61 -3.50 -19.62 10.11
CA LYS A 61 -4.76 -19.54 10.87
C LYS A 61 -5.70 -20.64 10.41
N THR A 62 -6.40 -21.22 11.37
CA THR A 62 -7.42 -22.25 11.15
C THR A 62 -8.66 -21.91 11.96
N SER A 63 -9.82 -21.92 11.31
CA SER A 63 -11.12 -21.72 11.98
C SER A 63 -11.93 -23.02 12.02
N GLY A 64 -11.29 -24.15 12.27
CA GLY A 64 -11.91 -25.46 12.32
C GLY A 64 -11.13 -26.49 11.53
N LYS A 65 -11.56 -27.79 11.62
CA LYS A 65 -10.92 -28.86 10.88
C LYS A 65 -11.42 -28.86 9.44
N LEU A 66 -10.49 -28.84 8.48
CA LEU A 66 -10.77 -28.89 7.05
C LEU A 66 -9.75 -29.79 6.36
N ASP A 67 -10.25 -30.75 5.56
CA ASP A 67 -9.41 -31.53 4.67
C ASP A 67 -9.30 -30.79 3.33
N TYR A 68 -8.06 -30.45 2.93
CA TYR A 68 -7.78 -29.70 1.71
C TYR A 68 -6.52 -30.20 1.00
N VAL A 69 -6.41 -29.87 -0.26
CA VAL A 69 -5.21 -30.16 -1.08
C VAL A 69 -4.31 -28.93 -1.13
N PRO A 70 -3.00 -29.07 -0.84
CA PRO A 70 -2.05 -27.96 -0.98
C PRO A 70 -2.07 -27.37 -2.40
N GLN A 71 -2.00 -26.04 -2.48
CA GLN A 71 -2.05 -25.31 -3.74
C GLN A 71 -0.63 -24.91 -4.17
N PHE A 72 -0.43 -24.74 -5.49
CA PHE A 72 0.83 -24.34 -6.11
C PHE A 72 0.85 -22.87 -6.55
N SER A 73 -0.26 -22.17 -6.33
CA SER A 73 -0.40 -20.73 -6.60
C SER A 73 -1.36 -20.11 -5.58
N GLY A 74 -1.33 -18.79 -5.49
CA GLY A 74 -2.18 -18.05 -4.57
C GLY A 74 -2.07 -16.55 -4.78
N PHE A 75 -2.51 -15.79 -3.80
CA PHE A 75 -2.50 -14.33 -3.82
C PHE A 75 -1.34 -13.76 -3.00
N ASN A 76 -0.96 -12.54 -3.32
CA ASN A 76 -0.05 -11.71 -2.52
C ASN A 76 -0.66 -10.33 -2.34
N LEU A 77 -0.55 -9.78 -1.13
CA LEU A 77 -0.87 -8.38 -0.84
C LEU A 77 0.33 -7.45 -1.08
N PHE A 78 1.50 -8.03 -1.31
CA PHE A 78 2.72 -7.35 -1.70
C PHE A 78 3.44 -8.21 -2.75
N PRO A 79 4.06 -7.64 -3.78
CA PRO A 79 4.75 -8.42 -4.81
C PRO A 79 5.83 -9.32 -4.20
N SER A 80 5.70 -10.63 -4.40
CA SER A 80 6.69 -11.65 -4.06
C SER A 80 6.72 -12.66 -5.20
N GLU A 81 7.91 -13.13 -5.56
CA GLU A 81 8.10 -14.13 -6.62
C GLU A 81 8.12 -15.55 -6.06
N ASP A 82 8.55 -15.71 -4.79
CA ASP A 82 8.86 -17.01 -4.21
C ASP A 82 7.85 -17.49 -3.17
N SER A 83 6.90 -16.64 -2.83
CA SER A 83 5.90 -16.94 -1.80
C SER A 83 4.53 -16.42 -2.16
N PHE A 84 3.50 -17.04 -1.61
CA PHE A 84 2.10 -16.64 -1.78
C PHE A 84 1.26 -17.13 -0.60
N TYR A 85 0.07 -16.58 -0.50
CA TYR A 85 -0.96 -17.04 0.43
C TYR A 85 -2.09 -17.70 -0.36
N TYR A 86 -2.76 -18.67 0.26
CA TYR A 86 -4.06 -19.14 -0.19
C TYR A 86 -4.94 -19.47 1.00
N ILE A 87 -6.26 -19.46 0.76
CA ILE A 87 -7.22 -19.91 1.75
C ILE A 87 -7.93 -21.12 1.19
N ALA A 88 -7.99 -22.21 1.96
CA ALA A 88 -8.93 -23.28 1.72
C ALA A 88 -10.12 -23.09 2.65
N TYR A 89 -11.35 -23.28 2.16
CA TYR A 89 -12.57 -23.08 2.96
C TYR A 89 -13.64 -24.10 2.62
N SER A 90 -14.56 -24.33 3.57
CA SER A 90 -15.72 -25.17 3.38
C SER A 90 -16.98 -24.32 3.22
N GLU A 91 -17.71 -24.53 2.13
CA GLU A 91 -18.99 -23.91 1.87
C GLU A 91 -19.95 -24.99 1.34
N GLY A 92 -21.09 -25.20 2.02
CA GLY A 92 -22.08 -26.22 1.62
C GLY A 92 -21.51 -27.63 1.53
N GLY A 93 -20.52 -27.97 2.36
CA GLY A 93 -19.89 -29.31 2.39
C GLY A 93 -18.87 -29.54 1.26
N LYS A 94 -18.51 -28.52 0.50
CA LYS A 94 -17.46 -28.56 -0.54
C LYS A 94 -16.28 -27.73 -0.13
N THR A 95 -15.07 -28.18 -0.50
CA THR A 95 -13.85 -27.40 -0.32
C THR A 95 -13.65 -26.45 -1.50
N GLY A 96 -13.59 -25.17 -1.21
CA GLY A 96 -13.23 -24.10 -2.14
C GLY A 96 -11.86 -23.52 -1.84
N TYR A 97 -11.33 -22.70 -2.77
CA TYR A 97 -10.02 -22.06 -2.63
C TYR A 97 -10.07 -20.61 -3.05
N VAL A 98 -9.35 -19.78 -2.29
CA VAL A 98 -9.05 -18.38 -2.62
C VAL A 98 -7.61 -18.33 -3.12
N LEU A 99 -7.43 -18.06 -4.41
CA LEU A 99 -6.11 -18.12 -5.08
C LEU A 99 -5.67 -16.77 -5.68
N ASP A 100 -6.55 -15.78 -5.68
CA ASP A 100 -6.26 -14.44 -6.19
C ASP A 100 -6.93 -13.37 -5.32
N THR A 101 -6.58 -12.11 -5.54
CA THR A 101 -7.06 -10.98 -4.74
C THR A 101 -8.55 -10.69 -4.98
N GLU A 102 -9.09 -10.98 -6.15
CA GLU A 102 -10.53 -10.85 -6.42
C GLU A 102 -11.35 -11.93 -5.70
N ALA A 103 -10.83 -13.16 -5.66
CA ALA A 103 -11.41 -14.22 -4.84
C ALA A 103 -11.31 -13.88 -3.35
N LEU A 104 -10.20 -13.29 -2.91
CA LEU A 104 -10.01 -12.83 -1.53
C LEU A 104 -11.03 -11.76 -1.15
N LYS A 105 -11.27 -10.78 -2.02
CA LYS A 105 -12.31 -9.77 -1.84
C LYS A 105 -13.70 -10.39 -1.66
N ARG A 106 -14.05 -11.39 -2.47
CA ARG A 106 -15.33 -12.11 -2.33
C ARG A 106 -15.42 -12.93 -1.06
N PHE A 107 -14.28 -13.51 -0.63
CA PHE A 107 -14.21 -14.30 0.60
C PHE A 107 -14.38 -13.45 1.86
N VAL A 108 -13.75 -12.26 1.90
CA VAL A 108 -13.94 -11.28 2.97
C VAL A 108 -15.39 -10.81 3.02
N GLY A 109 -16.02 -10.58 1.84
CA GLY A 109 -17.40 -10.15 1.75
C GLY A 109 -17.62 -8.77 2.35
N ARG A 110 -18.29 -8.69 3.51
CA ARG A 110 -18.51 -7.43 4.23
C ARG A 110 -17.22 -6.98 4.93
N ILE A 111 -16.92 -5.70 4.87
CA ILE A 111 -15.76 -5.10 5.52
C ILE A 111 -16.14 -4.67 6.93
N ASP A 112 -15.61 -5.34 7.94
CA ASP A 112 -15.94 -5.10 9.34
C ASP A 112 -14.85 -4.32 10.10
N ASN A 113 -13.65 -4.22 9.53
CA ASN A 113 -12.53 -3.50 10.12
C ASN A 113 -11.61 -2.88 9.07
N ALA A 114 -10.69 -2.01 9.51
CA ALA A 114 -9.77 -1.30 8.60
C ALA A 114 -8.75 -2.25 7.92
N GLN A 115 -8.40 -3.36 8.55
CA GLN A 115 -7.49 -4.35 7.99
C GLN A 115 -8.14 -5.04 6.78
N GLU A 116 -9.40 -5.46 6.91
CA GLU A 116 -10.17 -6.02 5.80
C GLU A 116 -10.35 -5.02 4.67
N ALA A 117 -10.61 -3.74 5.00
CA ALA A 117 -10.64 -2.68 3.99
C ALA A 117 -9.35 -2.61 3.19
N ALA A 118 -8.18 -2.65 3.85
CA ALA A 118 -6.89 -2.64 3.18
C ALA A 118 -6.64 -3.92 2.36
N ILE A 119 -7.04 -5.09 2.87
CA ILE A 119 -6.94 -6.38 2.17
C ILE A 119 -7.78 -6.38 0.89
N VAL A 120 -9.03 -5.92 0.96
CA VAL A 120 -9.93 -5.84 -0.19
C VAL A 120 -9.39 -4.90 -1.26
N LEU A 121 -8.78 -3.78 -0.85
CA LEU A 121 -8.21 -2.80 -1.77
C LEU A 121 -6.94 -3.30 -2.49
N ALA A 122 -6.35 -4.41 -2.04
CA ALA A 122 -5.25 -5.05 -2.76
C ALA A 122 -5.67 -5.55 -4.15
N SER A 123 -6.94 -5.91 -4.35
CA SER A 123 -7.48 -6.26 -5.68
C SER A 123 -7.42 -5.08 -6.66
N GLU A 124 -7.45 -3.85 -6.16
CA GLU A 124 -7.28 -2.63 -6.96
C GLU A 124 -5.81 -2.18 -7.04
N GLY A 125 -4.87 -2.96 -6.48
CA GLY A 125 -3.44 -2.71 -6.49
C GLY A 125 -2.96 -1.74 -5.41
N TYR A 126 -3.78 -1.43 -4.40
CA TYR A 126 -3.34 -0.69 -3.22
C TYR A 126 -2.73 -1.66 -2.21
N VAL A 127 -1.63 -1.26 -1.59
CA VAL A 127 -0.87 -2.10 -0.66
C VAL A 127 -0.50 -1.35 0.61
N VAL A 128 -0.47 -2.07 1.72
CA VAL A 128 0.16 -1.60 2.95
C VAL A 128 1.67 -1.68 2.76
N ASP A 129 2.35 -0.53 2.75
CA ASP A 129 3.81 -0.50 2.64
C ASP A 129 4.44 -0.68 4.03
N GLU A 130 4.98 -1.88 4.29
CA GLU A 130 5.54 -2.22 5.60
C GLU A 130 6.81 -1.43 5.93
N GLU A 131 7.56 -0.96 4.93
CA GLU A 131 8.76 -0.14 5.10
C GLU A 131 8.41 1.33 5.39
N PHE A 132 7.31 1.82 4.83
CA PHE A 132 6.89 3.22 4.90
C PHE A 132 5.53 3.39 5.58
N LYS A 133 5.31 2.68 6.71
CA LYS A 133 4.03 2.65 7.43
C LYS A 133 3.53 4.04 7.86
N ASP A 134 4.42 4.96 8.16
CA ASP A 134 4.04 6.34 8.54
C ASP A 134 3.40 7.11 7.38
N LEU A 135 3.68 6.72 6.15
CA LEU A 135 3.20 7.37 4.95
C LEU A 135 2.10 6.55 4.25
N ALA A 136 2.36 5.26 4.01
CA ALA A 136 1.54 4.40 3.16
C ALA A 136 1.21 3.05 3.82
N GLY A 137 1.03 3.02 5.14
CA GLY A 137 0.74 1.81 5.91
C GLY A 137 0.00 2.12 7.21
N ASN A 138 -0.87 3.12 7.21
CA ASN A 138 -1.60 3.57 8.38
C ASN A 138 -3.05 3.93 8.06
N TYR A 139 -3.86 4.09 9.10
CA TYR A 139 -5.26 4.44 8.97
C TYR A 139 -5.76 5.22 10.18
N HIS A 140 -6.86 5.87 10.01
CA HIS A 140 -7.74 6.33 11.09
C HIS A 140 -9.19 6.08 10.69
N GLU A 141 -10.11 6.26 11.62
CA GLU A 141 -11.51 5.98 11.40
C GLU A 141 -12.41 6.94 12.18
N ASP A 142 -13.60 7.16 11.66
CA ASP A 142 -14.71 7.80 12.37
C ASP A 142 -15.91 6.83 12.47
N ALA A 143 -17.06 7.33 12.84
CA ALA A 143 -18.28 6.52 12.95
C ALA A 143 -18.72 5.90 11.61
N SER A 144 -18.41 6.53 10.48
CA SER A 144 -18.96 6.20 9.16
C SER A 144 -17.93 5.67 8.19
N ASN A 145 -16.65 5.99 8.37
CA ASN A 145 -15.61 5.73 7.37
C ASN A 145 -14.32 5.21 7.97
N TYR A 146 -13.60 4.41 7.16
CA TYR A 146 -12.16 4.17 7.29
C TYR A 146 -11.42 5.12 6.36
N TYR A 147 -10.34 5.73 6.84
CA TYR A 147 -9.41 6.56 6.06
C TYR A 147 -8.07 5.86 6.04
N LEU A 148 -7.69 5.35 4.87
CA LEU A 148 -6.54 4.47 4.71
C LEU A 148 -5.46 5.20 3.91
N ASP A 149 -4.26 5.27 4.44
CA ASP A 149 -3.07 5.71 3.72
C ASP A 149 -2.32 4.49 3.20
N LEU A 150 -2.38 4.27 1.89
CA LEU A 150 -1.84 3.09 1.20
C LEU A 150 -0.91 3.49 0.06
N GLY A 151 0.00 2.59 -0.29
CA GLY A 151 0.85 2.70 -1.47
C GLY A 151 0.24 2.05 -2.70
N LYS A 152 0.66 2.50 -3.89
CA LYS A 152 0.38 1.82 -5.14
C LYS A 152 1.60 1.88 -6.05
N VAL A 153 1.99 0.77 -6.65
CA VAL A 153 3.02 0.77 -7.68
C VAL A 153 2.43 1.37 -8.95
N THR A 154 2.90 2.56 -9.32
CA THR A 154 2.43 3.32 -10.48
C THR A 154 3.34 3.17 -11.69
N SER A 155 4.60 2.78 -11.48
CA SER A 155 5.52 2.39 -12.56
C SER A 155 6.38 1.21 -12.09
N ARG A 156 6.47 0.16 -12.91
CA ARG A 156 7.37 -0.99 -12.71
C ARG A 156 8.64 -0.87 -13.54
N GLU A 157 8.71 0.12 -14.41
CA GLU A 157 9.82 0.34 -15.33
C GLU A 157 10.85 1.30 -14.74
N CYS A 158 11.43 2.13 -15.57
CA CYS A 158 12.46 3.08 -15.21
C CYS A 158 11.97 4.52 -15.36
N PRO A 159 11.76 5.27 -14.26
CA PRO A 159 11.96 4.86 -12.85
C PRO A 159 10.86 3.92 -12.32
N TYR A 160 11.24 3.03 -11.38
CA TYR A 160 10.23 2.35 -10.56
C TYR A 160 9.60 3.37 -9.60
N GLN A 161 8.27 3.41 -9.53
CA GLN A 161 7.56 4.39 -8.71
C GLN A 161 6.48 3.77 -7.86
N LYS A 162 6.40 4.26 -6.61
CA LYS A 162 5.24 4.05 -5.73
C LYS A 162 4.61 5.40 -5.39
N THR A 163 3.30 5.47 -5.49
CA THR A 163 2.49 6.66 -5.18
C THR A 163 1.68 6.42 -3.92
N HIS A 164 1.58 7.42 -3.06
CA HIS A 164 0.78 7.40 -1.85
C HIS A 164 -0.65 7.85 -2.15
N TYR A 165 -1.61 7.09 -1.68
CA TYR A 165 -3.04 7.41 -1.77
C TYR A 165 -3.69 7.44 -0.40
N THR A 166 -4.56 8.43 -0.18
CA THR A 166 -5.52 8.40 0.93
C THR A 166 -6.87 7.98 0.37
N LEU A 167 -7.42 6.90 0.89
CA LEU A 167 -8.68 6.30 0.46
C LEU A 167 -9.69 6.40 1.58
N THR A 168 -10.90 6.88 1.27
CA THR A 168 -12.03 6.86 2.19
C THR A 168 -12.95 5.71 1.84
N VAL A 169 -13.13 4.78 2.76
CA VAL A 169 -14.02 3.62 2.60
C VAL A 169 -15.20 3.76 3.56
N ASN A 170 -16.40 3.73 3.02
CA ASN A 170 -17.61 3.80 3.84
C ASN A 170 -17.84 2.46 4.56
N LYS A 171 -18.01 2.50 5.88
CA LYS A 171 -18.17 1.30 6.73
C LYS A 171 -19.42 0.49 6.42
N ALA A 172 -20.52 1.16 6.05
CA ALA A 172 -21.78 0.48 5.81
C ALA A 172 -21.83 -0.23 4.45
N THR A 173 -21.11 0.29 3.45
CA THR A 173 -21.18 -0.22 2.07
C THR A 173 -19.90 -0.92 1.61
N GLY A 174 -18.79 -0.71 2.31
CA GLY A 174 -17.46 -1.20 1.90
C GLY A 174 -16.91 -0.52 0.64
N LEU A 175 -17.57 0.53 0.12
CA LEU A 175 -17.18 1.19 -1.11
C LEU A 175 -16.22 2.36 -0.85
N ILE A 176 -15.28 2.55 -1.79
CA ILE A 176 -14.44 3.75 -1.80
C ILE A 176 -15.33 4.94 -2.19
N THR A 177 -15.44 5.92 -1.30
CA THR A 177 -16.18 7.17 -1.53
C THR A 177 -15.28 8.31 -1.97
N GLN A 178 -14.00 8.27 -1.60
CA GLN A 178 -13.02 9.26 -2.00
C GLN A 178 -11.65 8.62 -2.21
N ARG A 179 -10.94 9.13 -3.21
CA ARG A 179 -9.58 8.70 -3.57
C ARG A 179 -8.75 9.96 -3.81
N LYS A 180 -7.73 10.15 -2.99
CA LYS A 180 -6.81 11.27 -3.09
C LYS A 180 -5.42 10.77 -3.41
N ASP A 181 -4.83 11.24 -4.50
CA ASP A 181 -3.43 11.05 -4.86
C ASP A 181 -2.59 12.09 -4.09
N ASN A 182 -1.63 11.62 -3.30
CA ASN A 182 -0.73 12.47 -2.50
C ASN A 182 0.67 12.56 -3.13
N GLY A 183 0.87 11.99 -4.30
CA GLY A 183 2.12 12.02 -5.05
C GLY A 183 3.03 10.82 -4.81
N THR A 184 4.07 10.76 -5.65
CA THR A 184 5.08 9.70 -5.60
C THR A 184 5.97 9.87 -4.37
N TYR A 185 6.12 8.80 -3.58
CA TYR A 185 6.98 8.78 -2.39
C TYR A 185 8.22 7.90 -2.56
N ILE A 186 8.22 7.00 -3.53
CA ILE A 186 9.39 6.21 -3.93
C ILE A 186 9.61 6.37 -5.43
N GLU A 187 10.83 6.72 -5.79
CA GLU A 187 11.29 6.79 -7.15
C GLU A 187 12.71 6.22 -7.23
N LEU A 188 12.85 5.06 -7.91
CA LEU A 188 14.11 4.36 -8.02
C LEU A 188 14.58 4.31 -9.48
N TYR A 189 15.80 4.79 -9.69
CA TYR A 189 16.48 4.76 -10.98
C TYR A 189 17.54 3.67 -10.96
N ASN A 190 17.47 2.74 -11.89
CA ASN A 190 18.56 1.80 -12.15
C ASN A 190 19.57 2.39 -13.17
N LYS A 191 20.71 1.73 -13.36
CA LYS A 191 21.77 2.20 -14.29
C LYS A 191 21.34 2.25 -15.77
N LYS A 192 20.25 1.59 -16.13
CA LYS A 192 19.72 1.53 -17.49
C LYS A 192 18.72 2.64 -17.80
N CYS A 193 18.30 3.41 -16.80
CA CYS A 193 17.37 4.53 -16.99
C CYS A 193 18.02 5.63 -17.82
N ALA A 194 17.46 5.94 -18.99
CA ALA A 194 17.96 7.01 -19.86
C ALA A 194 17.99 8.38 -19.19
N ASN A 195 17.05 8.64 -18.26
CA ASN A 195 16.89 9.92 -17.56
C ASN A 195 17.29 9.81 -16.08
N ASN A 196 18.27 8.98 -15.74
CA ASN A 196 18.71 8.82 -14.36
C ASN A 196 19.43 10.11 -13.90
N PRO A 197 18.85 10.89 -12.96
CA PRO A 197 19.43 12.15 -12.49
C PRO A 197 20.74 11.94 -11.72
N ARG A 198 21.06 10.71 -11.30
CA ARG A 198 22.32 10.35 -10.63
C ARG A 198 23.45 10.06 -11.61
N LEU A 199 23.16 9.88 -12.91
CA LEU A 199 24.17 9.83 -13.94
C LEU A 199 24.61 11.28 -14.19
N LEU A 200 25.63 11.74 -13.44
CA LEU A 200 26.29 13.01 -13.73
C LEU A 200 26.71 12.95 -15.21
N LYS A 201 26.20 13.86 -16.02
CA LYS A 201 26.79 14.17 -17.32
C LYS A 201 28.19 14.71 -17.01
N ILE A 202 29.20 13.87 -17.12
CA ILE A 202 30.58 14.31 -17.15
C ILE A 202 30.68 15.05 -18.49
N GLU A 203 30.51 16.38 -18.47
CA GLU A 203 30.91 17.21 -19.57
C GLU A 203 32.39 16.92 -19.75
N LYS A 204 32.77 16.28 -20.86
CA LYS A 204 34.14 16.17 -21.26
C LYS A 204 34.66 17.61 -21.34
N LYS A 205 35.45 18.03 -20.35
CA LYS A 205 36.25 19.22 -20.47
C LYS A 205 37.05 19.01 -21.74
N GLU A 206 36.78 19.83 -22.77
CA GLU A 206 37.62 19.83 -23.97
C GLU A 206 39.06 20.01 -23.50
N GLU A 207 39.90 19.02 -23.78
CA GLU A 207 41.34 19.14 -23.53
C GLU A 207 41.81 20.38 -24.28
N PRO A 208 42.58 21.29 -23.62
CA PRO A 208 43.11 22.46 -24.30
C PRO A 208 43.93 21.96 -25.51
N LYS A 209 43.54 22.40 -26.70
CA LYS A 209 44.28 22.12 -27.93
C LYS A 209 45.74 22.42 -27.69
N LYS A 210 46.62 21.39 -27.69
CA LYS A 210 48.05 21.58 -27.68
C LYS A 210 48.41 22.43 -28.90
N ASP A 211 48.92 23.63 -28.65
CA ASP A 211 49.46 24.50 -29.70
C ASP A 211 50.54 23.69 -30.49
N GLU A 212 50.29 23.46 -31.76
CA GLU A 212 51.31 22.89 -32.63
C GLU A 212 52.52 23.83 -32.69
N PRO A 213 53.76 23.31 -32.55
CA PRO A 213 54.95 24.15 -32.59
C PRO A 213 55.08 24.73 -34.01
N LYS A 214 55.10 26.07 -34.11
CA LYS A 214 55.34 26.80 -35.35
C LYS A 214 56.68 26.35 -35.96
N LYS A 215 56.60 25.68 -37.12
CA LYS A 215 57.77 25.35 -37.93
C LYS A 215 58.48 26.66 -38.34
N THR A 216 59.60 26.95 -37.71
CA THR A 216 60.51 28.04 -38.17
C THR A 216 61.11 27.66 -39.49
N SER A 217 60.70 28.32 -40.55
CA SER A 217 61.32 28.27 -41.89
C SER A 217 62.70 28.90 -41.83
N LYS A 218 63.76 28.10 -41.90
CA LYS A 218 65.12 28.58 -42.19
C LYS A 218 65.18 28.98 -43.65
N ARG A 219 65.28 30.30 -43.93
CA ARG A 219 65.73 30.81 -45.24
C ARG A 219 67.24 30.64 -45.33
N ARG A 220 67.68 30.07 -46.42
CA ARG A 220 69.01 30.19 -47.01
C ARG A 220 69.02 31.36 -47.98
#